data_8a1d6d4db4274bbc0f090b3894bdbb88
#
_entry.id   8a1d6d4db4274bbc0f090b3894bdbb88
#
_cell.length_a   1.000
_cell.length_b   1.000
_cell.length_c   1.000
_cell.angle_alpha   90.00
_cell.angle_beta   90.00
_cell.angle_gamma   90.00
#
_symmetry.space_group_name_H-M   'P 1'
#
loop_
_entity.id
_entity.type
_entity.pdbx_description
1 polymer ?
#
loop_
_entity_poly.entity_id
_entity_poly.type
_entity_poly.pdbx_seq_one_letter_code
_entity_poly.pdbx_strand_id
1 'polypeptide(L)'
;MSLTSNLRQFQSAARLEQILGSVHDTNNDFSWSAAIERDEKEQYPQRAVDFLNAVGMNRFYVPSELGGRMEIGEELLYLHRVLARRDLTINSTYSTNAWSVIVWIGGNANQCQNIANRILSGAAPALAYSEKAHGADLLSSEVTAQPSDSKYVLNGEKWSINRATLGDSLSLIAKTSNDRGPRSLSAFWLDKRHMASKGTYSLNRLPTVGMRGLDISGIGFNNAEIHKDALIGEEGQGLELGLKTLQVTRAYCSSFSLGAGDTMLRIATEFAIERELYNKKVISIPLVREQLATAYAYLLAAEVLSLVGARGLHVCINQFSTWSPIVKVLVPEYVESLAKITSSVLGSRFFLRNAYADGMFQKAFRDHLIVSVFDGSSTVCLDSLSFQLKSANKGRSKKADHLNQAEAKARYRQLY
;
A
#
# COMPACT_ATOMS: atom_id res chain seq x y z
N MET A 1 -26.58 2.52 -18.75
CA MET A 1 -25.68 3.19 -17.78
C MET A 1 -25.75 2.41 -16.48
N SER A 2 -24.63 1.81 -16.04
CA SER A 2 -24.57 1.04 -14.79
C SER A 2 -24.77 1.99 -13.60
N LEU A 3 -25.51 1.58 -12.58
CA LEU A 3 -25.69 2.33 -11.32
C LEU A 3 -24.34 2.71 -10.66
N THR A 4 -23.28 2.00 -10.99
CA THR A 4 -21.91 2.23 -10.48
C THR A 4 -21.22 3.44 -11.11
N SER A 5 -21.64 3.93 -12.28
CA SER A 5 -21.01 5.06 -12.98
C SER A 5 -21.18 6.41 -12.26
N ASN A 6 -22.10 6.51 -11.32
CA ASN A 6 -22.38 7.75 -10.58
C ASN A 6 -21.70 7.80 -9.19
N LEU A 7 -21.04 6.73 -8.76
CA LEU A 7 -20.33 6.71 -7.49
C LEU A 7 -19.01 7.47 -7.60
N ARG A 8 -18.71 8.31 -6.62
CA ARG A 8 -17.56 9.22 -6.58
C ARG A 8 -16.21 8.52 -6.85
N GLN A 9 -15.99 7.36 -6.24
CA GLN A 9 -14.75 6.59 -6.40
C GLN A 9 -14.49 6.16 -7.85
N PHE A 10 -15.54 5.79 -8.59
CA PHE A 10 -15.42 5.43 -10.01
C PHE A 10 -15.22 6.65 -10.91
N GLN A 11 -15.83 7.78 -10.56
CA GLN A 11 -15.65 9.04 -11.31
C GLN A 11 -14.22 9.55 -11.18
N SER A 12 -13.65 9.56 -9.97
CA SER A 12 -12.26 9.96 -9.72
C SER A 12 -11.26 9.04 -10.42
N ALA A 13 -11.49 7.73 -10.35
CA ALA A 13 -10.67 6.75 -11.05
C ALA A 13 -10.74 6.90 -12.58
N ALA A 14 -11.95 7.06 -13.15
CA ALA A 14 -12.14 7.28 -14.58
C ALA A 14 -11.46 8.58 -15.05
N ARG A 15 -11.57 9.65 -14.26
CA ARG A 15 -10.87 10.91 -14.55
C ARG A 15 -9.36 10.75 -14.53
N LEU A 16 -8.82 10.05 -13.54
CA LEU A 16 -7.38 9.77 -13.47
C LEU A 16 -6.95 8.94 -14.69
N GLU A 17 -7.70 7.89 -15.07
CA GLU A 17 -7.41 7.06 -16.25
C GLU A 17 -7.32 7.91 -17.53
N GLN A 18 -8.25 8.88 -17.72
CA GLN A 18 -8.21 9.80 -18.86
C GLN A 18 -6.98 10.70 -18.84
N ILE A 19 -6.62 11.25 -17.68
CA ILE A 19 -5.46 12.14 -17.52
C ILE A 19 -4.16 11.39 -17.81
N LEU A 20 -4.06 10.14 -17.39
CA LEU A 20 -2.86 9.32 -17.60
C LEU A 20 -2.72 8.80 -19.04
N GLY A 21 -3.75 8.91 -19.88
CA GLY A 21 -3.69 8.55 -21.30
C GLY A 21 -3.62 7.04 -21.58
N SER A 22 -3.20 6.65 -22.78
CA SER A 22 -3.12 5.25 -23.18
C SER A 22 -1.88 4.55 -22.64
N VAL A 23 -2.03 3.31 -22.19
CA VAL A 23 -0.89 2.44 -21.81
C VAL A 23 -0.02 2.01 -22.99
N HIS A 24 -0.53 2.14 -24.22
CA HIS A 24 0.17 1.80 -25.47
C HIS A 24 0.84 3.01 -26.14
N ASP A 25 0.68 4.22 -25.60
CA ASP A 25 1.35 5.41 -26.12
C ASP A 25 2.77 5.49 -25.60
N THR A 26 3.74 5.20 -26.47
CA THR A 26 5.17 5.16 -26.13
C THR A 26 5.75 6.51 -25.69
N ASN A 27 5.06 7.62 -25.95
CA ASN A 27 5.47 8.95 -25.48
C ASN A 27 4.93 9.28 -24.07
N ASN A 28 4.21 8.35 -23.48
CA ASN A 28 3.55 8.54 -22.19
C ASN A 28 4.36 7.89 -21.06
N ASP A 29 4.75 8.64 -20.04
CA ASP A 29 5.46 8.13 -18.85
C ASP A 29 4.67 7.04 -18.09
N PHE A 30 3.37 6.93 -18.30
CA PHE A 30 2.49 5.93 -17.71
C PHE A 30 2.17 4.76 -18.66
N SER A 31 2.88 4.63 -19.80
CA SER A 31 2.76 3.50 -20.71
C SER A 31 3.49 2.26 -20.19
N TRP A 32 3.12 1.10 -20.71
CA TRP A 32 3.80 -0.15 -20.39
C TRP A 32 5.25 -0.18 -20.88
N SER A 33 5.54 0.38 -22.06
CA SER A 33 6.91 0.50 -22.55
C SER A 33 7.78 1.35 -21.62
N ALA A 34 7.27 2.49 -21.14
CA ALA A 34 7.98 3.33 -20.17
C ALA A 34 8.16 2.63 -18.81
N ALA A 35 7.18 1.83 -18.37
CA ALA A 35 7.28 1.05 -17.14
C ALA A 35 8.38 -0.02 -17.23
N ILE A 36 8.48 -0.72 -18.37
CA ILE A 36 9.52 -1.73 -18.64
C ILE A 36 10.89 -1.06 -18.75
N GLU A 37 11.00 0.07 -19.45
CA GLU A 37 12.28 0.78 -19.58
C GLU A 37 12.82 1.22 -18.21
N ARG A 38 11.97 1.77 -17.35
CA ARG A 38 12.36 2.12 -15.96
C ARG A 38 12.76 0.91 -15.15
N ASP A 39 12.01 -0.20 -15.26
CA ASP A 39 12.30 -1.43 -14.55
C ASP A 39 13.65 -2.03 -14.95
N GLU A 40 13.96 -2.06 -16.26
CA GLU A 40 15.24 -2.56 -16.78
C GLU A 40 16.43 -1.68 -16.38
N LYS A 41 16.22 -0.37 -16.30
CA LYS A 41 17.24 0.59 -15.85
C LYS A 41 17.27 0.78 -14.33
N GLU A 42 16.41 0.11 -13.60
CA GLU A 42 16.21 0.29 -12.15
C GLU A 42 16.00 1.77 -11.77
N GLN A 43 15.31 2.50 -12.61
CA GLN A 43 15.16 3.95 -12.51
C GLN A 43 13.96 4.33 -11.65
N TYR A 44 14.19 5.22 -10.69
CA TYR A 44 13.14 5.80 -9.87
C TYR A 44 12.17 6.64 -10.73
N PRO A 45 10.84 6.53 -10.54
CA PRO A 45 9.83 7.14 -11.41
C PRO A 45 9.57 8.62 -11.06
N GLN A 46 10.62 9.47 -10.97
CA GLN A 46 10.48 10.86 -10.51
C GLN A 46 9.51 11.68 -11.36
N ARG A 47 9.59 11.58 -12.70
CA ARG A 47 8.69 12.33 -13.61
C ARG A 47 7.21 11.98 -13.40
N ALA A 48 6.92 10.70 -13.14
CA ALA A 48 5.56 10.27 -12.82
C ALA A 48 5.10 10.80 -11.46
N VAL A 49 5.98 10.85 -10.45
CA VAL A 49 5.67 11.44 -9.14
C VAL A 49 5.37 12.94 -9.28
N ASP A 50 6.19 13.68 -10.01
CA ASP A 50 6.02 15.12 -10.24
C ASP A 50 4.69 15.40 -10.97
N PHE A 51 4.37 14.60 -11.99
CA PHE A 51 3.11 14.70 -12.70
C PHE A 51 1.91 14.44 -11.78
N LEU A 52 1.95 13.38 -10.95
CA LEU A 52 0.87 13.04 -10.02
C LEU A 52 0.65 14.15 -8.98
N ASN A 53 1.71 14.78 -8.50
CA ASN A 53 1.62 15.96 -7.64
C ASN A 53 0.97 17.14 -8.37
N ALA A 54 1.38 17.41 -9.61
CA ALA A 54 0.83 18.50 -10.42
C ALA A 54 -0.67 18.35 -10.69
N VAL A 55 -1.17 17.11 -10.88
CA VAL A 55 -2.61 16.84 -11.05
C VAL A 55 -3.37 16.72 -9.73
N GLY A 56 -2.68 16.90 -8.59
CA GLY A 56 -3.29 16.95 -7.25
C GLY A 56 -3.62 15.58 -6.64
N MET A 57 -2.96 14.51 -7.06
CA MET A 57 -3.15 13.17 -6.47
C MET A 57 -2.76 13.15 -4.98
N ASN A 58 -1.77 13.93 -4.56
CA ASN A 58 -1.34 14.07 -3.17
C ASN A 58 -2.46 14.56 -2.23
N ARG A 59 -3.45 15.31 -2.74
CA ARG A 59 -4.59 15.82 -1.96
C ARG A 59 -5.45 14.71 -1.37
N PHE A 60 -5.48 13.53 -1.98
CA PHE A 60 -6.27 12.39 -1.50
C PHE A 60 -5.69 11.71 -0.26
N TYR A 61 -4.50 12.10 0.20
CA TYR A 61 -3.88 11.61 1.44
C TYR A 61 -4.00 12.59 2.61
N VAL A 62 -4.57 13.75 2.35
CA VAL A 62 -4.74 14.82 3.36
C VAL A 62 -6.24 14.98 3.63
N PRO A 63 -6.64 14.98 4.92
CA PRO A 63 -8.03 15.24 5.32
C PRO A 63 -8.60 16.52 4.69
N SER A 64 -9.91 16.50 4.38
CA SER A 64 -10.57 17.66 3.74
C SER A 64 -10.54 18.90 4.61
N GLU A 65 -10.64 18.77 5.93
CA GLU A 65 -10.53 19.84 6.90
C GLU A 65 -9.14 20.49 6.96
N LEU A 66 -8.10 19.82 6.47
CA LEU A 66 -6.73 20.33 6.34
C LEU A 66 -6.38 20.78 4.90
N GLY A 67 -7.38 20.96 4.04
CA GLY A 67 -7.21 21.42 2.66
C GLY A 67 -6.99 20.30 1.63
N GLY A 68 -7.11 19.04 2.05
CA GLY A 68 -7.00 17.88 1.18
C GLY A 68 -8.32 17.45 0.52
N ARG A 69 -8.41 16.17 0.20
CA ARG A 69 -9.58 15.50 -0.40
C ARG A 69 -9.82 14.10 0.16
N MET A 70 -9.16 13.72 1.24
CA MET A 70 -9.37 12.42 1.87
C MET A 70 -10.68 12.43 2.66
N GLU A 71 -11.69 11.75 2.12
CA GLU A 71 -13.03 11.65 2.73
C GLU A 71 -13.50 10.19 2.82
N ILE A 72 -13.30 9.39 1.76
CA ILE A 72 -13.74 8.00 1.70
C ILE A 72 -12.60 7.09 1.22
N GLY A 73 -12.47 5.92 1.87
CA GLY A 73 -11.39 4.97 1.57
C GLY A 73 -11.45 4.36 0.19
N GLU A 74 -12.66 4.15 -0.34
CA GLU A 74 -12.86 3.55 -1.67
C GLU A 74 -12.29 4.43 -2.80
N GLU A 75 -12.35 5.75 -2.66
CA GLU A 75 -11.83 6.65 -3.68
C GLU A 75 -10.32 6.45 -3.85
N LEU A 76 -9.58 6.42 -2.74
CA LEU A 76 -8.13 6.18 -2.75
C LEU A 76 -7.79 4.76 -3.24
N LEU A 77 -8.56 3.75 -2.85
CA LEU A 77 -8.42 2.38 -3.35
C LEU A 77 -8.45 2.32 -4.88
N TYR A 78 -9.46 2.94 -5.51
CA TYR A 78 -9.61 2.88 -6.97
C TYR A 78 -8.60 3.78 -7.71
N LEU A 79 -8.20 4.91 -7.15
CA LEU A 79 -7.11 5.72 -7.69
C LEU A 79 -5.79 4.94 -7.73
N HIS A 80 -5.48 4.23 -6.65
CA HIS A 80 -4.30 3.36 -6.60
C HIS A 80 -4.41 2.17 -7.56
N ARG A 81 -5.59 1.58 -7.76
CA ARG A 81 -5.81 0.55 -8.76
C ARG A 81 -5.48 1.04 -10.17
N VAL A 82 -5.83 2.28 -10.51
CA VAL A 82 -5.49 2.91 -11.79
C VAL A 82 -3.98 3.04 -11.96
N LEU A 83 -3.25 3.45 -10.94
CA LEU A 83 -1.79 3.53 -10.97
C LEU A 83 -1.16 2.13 -11.08
N ALA A 84 -1.61 1.20 -10.26
CA ALA A 84 -1.05 -0.16 -10.17
C ALA A 84 -1.21 -0.97 -11.47
N ARG A 85 -2.31 -0.77 -12.24
CA ARG A 85 -2.49 -1.42 -13.54
C ARG A 85 -1.54 -0.91 -14.63
N ARG A 86 -0.90 0.23 -14.39
CA ARG A 86 0.10 0.81 -15.28
C ARG A 86 1.50 0.45 -14.87
N ASP A 87 1.82 0.65 -13.58
CA ASP A 87 3.15 0.33 -13.03
C ASP A 87 3.06 0.25 -11.50
N LEU A 88 3.32 -0.94 -10.94
CA LEU A 88 3.34 -1.12 -9.49
C LEU A 88 4.47 -0.31 -8.84
N THR A 89 5.55 -0.03 -9.56
CA THR A 89 6.64 0.83 -9.06
C THR A 89 6.15 2.25 -8.80
N ILE A 90 5.42 2.85 -9.75
CA ILE A 90 4.79 4.17 -9.56
C ILE A 90 3.81 4.13 -8.40
N ASN A 91 2.95 3.10 -8.37
CA ASN A 91 1.95 2.94 -7.32
C ASN A 91 2.60 2.83 -5.94
N SER A 92 3.63 1.99 -5.78
CA SER A 92 4.35 1.80 -4.51
C SER A 92 5.10 3.06 -4.08
N THR A 93 5.72 3.76 -5.03
CA THR A 93 6.38 5.04 -4.76
C THR A 93 5.40 6.07 -4.21
N TYR A 94 4.24 6.19 -4.84
CA TYR A 94 3.27 7.24 -4.50
C TYR A 94 2.43 6.90 -3.26
N SER A 95 2.17 5.62 -3.01
CA SER A 95 1.39 5.14 -1.86
C SER A 95 2.05 5.42 -0.51
N THR A 96 3.35 5.74 -0.47
CA THR A 96 4.05 6.12 0.77
C THR A 96 3.40 7.32 1.47
N ASN A 97 2.67 8.17 0.74
CA ASN A 97 1.89 9.26 1.33
C ASN A 97 0.84 8.76 2.35
N ALA A 98 0.39 7.51 2.25
CA ALA A 98 -0.54 6.92 3.22
C ALA A 98 0.06 6.77 4.64
N TRP A 99 1.38 6.81 4.78
CA TRP A 99 2.03 6.75 6.09
C TRP A 99 1.76 7.98 6.97
N SER A 100 1.29 9.09 6.37
CA SER A 100 0.81 10.26 7.12
C SER A 100 -0.41 9.97 8.01
N VAL A 101 -1.10 8.87 7.81
CA VAL A 101 -2.23 8.43 8.66
C VAL A 101 -1.85 8.39 10.14
N ILE A 102 -0.60 8.05 10.49
CA ILE A 102 -0.16 8.08 11.91
C ILE A 102 -0.30 9.47 12.53
N VAL A 103 -0.09 10.52 11.73
CA VAL A 103 -0.21 11.91 12.18
C VAL A 103 -1.68 12.32 12.30
N TRP A 104 -2.53 11.89 11.35
CA TRP A 104 -3.97 12.15 11.42
C TRP A 104 -4.64 11.47 12.64
N ILE A 105 -4.08 10.33 13.10
CA ILE A 105 -4.58 9.58 14.26
C ILE A 105 -4.01 10.12 15.57
N GLY A 106 -2.72 10.44 15.65
CA GLY A 106 -2.01 10.71 16.90
C GLY A 106 -1.40 12.10 17.03
N GLY A 107 -1.32 12.88 15.95
CA GLY A 107 -0.69 14.20 15.95
C GLY A 107 -1.59 15.28 16.57
N ASN A 108 -0.96 16.31 17.12
CA ASN A 108 -1.67 17.53 17.53
C ASN A 108 -2.02 18.42 16.31
N ALA A 109 -2.86 19.44 16.52
CA ALA A 109 -3.35 20.31 15.45
C ALA A 109 -2.22 20.96 14.64
N ASN A 110 -1.14 21.42 15.29
CA ASN A 110 0.01 22.03 14.61
C ASN A 110 0.77 21.01 13.75
N GLN A 111 0.99 19.79 14.24
CA GLN A 111 1.61 18.71 13.51
C GLN A 111 0.77 18.33 12.30
N CYS A 112 -0.55 18.15 12.48
CA CYS A 112 -1.47 17.84 11.39
C CYS A 112 -1.42 18.92 10.29
N GLN A 113 -1.52 20.20 10.65
CA GLN A 113 -1.49 21.29 9.69
C GLN A 113 -0.15 21.41 8.95
N ASN A 114 0.97 21.29 9.69
CA ASN A 114 2.30 21.37 9.08
C ASN A 114 2.55 20.23 8.08
N ILE A 115 2.16 19.00 8.45
CA ILE A 115 2.37 17.83 7.60
C ILE A 115 1.41 17.84 6.41
N ALA A 116 0.16 18.30 6.60
CA ALA A 116 -0.77 18.52 5.51
C ALA A 116 -0.20 19.48 4.46
N ASN A 117 0.28 20.66 4.89
CA ASN A 117 0.90 21.64 3.99
C ASN A 117 2.08 21.07 3.21
N ARG A 118 2.89 20.22 3.85
CA ARG A 118 4.03 19.57 3.19
C ARG A 118 3.60 18.56 2.15
N ILE A 119 2.66 17.68 2.46
CA ILE A 119 2.14 16.69 1.50
C ILE A 119 1.48 17.42 0.32
N LEU A 120 0.71 18.47 0.59
CA LEU A 120 0.09 19.29 -0.46
C LEU A 120 1.12 19.99 -1.35
N SER A 121 2.32 20.28 -0.84
CA SER A 121 3.44 20.83 -1.63
C SER A 121 4.30 19.75 -2.32
N GLY A 122 3.91 18.47 -2.24
CA GLY A 122 4.60 17.36 -2.93
C GLY A 122 5.63 16.61 -2.10
N ALA A 123 5.82 16.95 -0.82
CA ALA A 123 6.68 16.18 0.09
C ALA A 123 6.09 14.78 0.33
N ALA A 124 6.97 13.80 0.48
CA ALA A 124 6.54 12.42 0.66
C ALA A 124 7.29 11.71 1.81
N PRO A 125 6.54 10.99 2.66
CA PRO A 125 7.12 10.26 3.78
C PRO A 125 7.67 8.88 3.40
N ALA A 126 8.55 8.37 4.27
CA ALA A 126 8.93 6.96 4.34
C ALA A 126 8.46 6.37 5.66
N LEU A 127 8.21 5.04 5.69
CA LEU A 127 7.85 4.31 6.90
C LEU A 127 9.08 3.59 7.47
N ALA A 128 9.66 4.13 8.52
CA ALA A 128 10.87 3.63 9.16
C ALA A 128 10.55 2.76 10.40
N TYR A 129 9.91 1.61 10.18
CA TYR A 129 9.54 0.67 11.25
C TYR A 129 10.47 -0.53 11.29
N SER A 130 10.80 -1.11 10.13
CA SER A 130 11.58 -2.33 10.03
C SER A 130 13.08 -2.09 10.29
N GLU A 131 13.74 -3.12 10.79
CA GLU A 131 15.17 -3.20 11.01
C GLU A 131 15.74 -4.50 10.38
N LYS A 132 17.04 -4.59 10.20
CA LYS A 132 17.66 -5.74 9.53
C LYS A 132 17.35 -7.06 10.24
N ALA A 133 17.33 -7.05 11.57
CA ALA A 133 17.02 -8.21 12.40
C ALA A 133 15.51 -8.34 12.71
N HIS A 134 14.73 -7.25 12.60
CA HIS A 134 13.35 -7.17 13.07
C HIS A 134 12.44 -6.56 12.01
N GLY A 135 11.70 -7.40 11.27
CA GLY A 135 10.74 -6.97 10.27
C GLY A 135 9.36 -6.73 10.88
N ALA A 136 8.60 -7.81 11.06
CA ALA A 136 7.25 -7.75 11.64
C ALA A 136 7.24 -7.71 13.19
N ASP A 137 8.34 -8.09 13.81
CA ASP A 137 8.53 -8.09 15.26
C ASP A 137 8.95 -6.70 15.77
N LEU A 138 8.00 -5.76 15.75
CA LEU A 138 8.26 -4.38 16.15
C LEU A 138 8.67 -4.23 17.62
N LEU A 139 8.25 -5.14 18.51
CA LEU A 139 8.60 -5.09 19.92
C LEU A 139 10.09 -5.37 20.19
N SER A 140 10.74 -6.05 19.27
CA SER A 140 12.18 -6.36 19.35
C SER A 140 13.05 -5.26 18.73
N SER A 141 12.43 -4.17 18.23
CA SER A 141 13.16 -3.04 17.61
C SER A 141 14.32 -2.57 18.47
N GLU A 142 15.49 -2.33 17.85
CA GLU A 142 16.72 -1.93 18.52
C GLU A 142 17.03 -0.43 18.44
N VAL A 143 16.39 0.28 17.48
CA VAL A 143 16.55 1.74 17.37
C VAL A 143 16.01 2.40 18.63
N THR A 144 16.83 3.22 19.27
CA THR A 144 16.49 3.96 20.48
C THR A 144 16.29 5.45 20.22
N ALA A 145 15.43 6.08 21.03
CA ALA A 145 15.22 7.51 21.10
C ALA A 145 15.27 7.92 22.57
N GLN A 146 16.47 8.19 23.10
CA GLN A 146 16.66 8.51 24.51
C GLN A 146 16.27 9.98 24.77
N PRO A 147 15.39 10.25 25.74
CA PRO A 147 15.02 11.62 26.09
C PRO A 147 16.21 12.37 26.68
N SER A 148 16.39 13.64 26.28
CA SER A 148 17.41 14.54 26.79
C SER A 148 16.87 15.97 26.75
N ASP A 149 16.70 16.63 27.90
CA ASP A 149 16.15 17.99 28.03
C ASP A 149 14.96 18.27 27.07
N SER A 150 15.20 19.07 26.01
CA SER A 150 14.22 19.44 24.97
C SER A 150 14.27 18.56 23.71
N LYS A 151 15.04 17.47 23.71
CA LYS A 151 15.35 16.65 22.54
C LYS A 151 15.21 15.17 22.84
N TYR A 152 15.29 14.36 21.78
CA TYR A 152 15.61 12.93 21.83
C TYR A 152 16.92 12.68 21.08
N VAL A 153 17.71 11.74 21.54
CA VAL A 153 18.95 11.27 20.90
C VAL A 153 18.68 9.91 20.30
N LEU A 154 18.75 9.83 18.97
CA LEU A 154 18.51 8.62 18.20
C LEU A 154 19.80 7.83 17.97
N ASN A 155 19.72 6.49 18.13
CA ASN A 155 20.79 5.55 17.80
C ASN A 155 20.22 4.28 17.17
N GLY A 156 20.93 3.71 16.17
CA GLY A 156 20.58 2.48 15.47
C GLY A 156 20.25 2.68 14.01
N GLU A 157 19.72 1.65 13.33
CA GLU A 157 19.47 1.64 11.90
C GLU A 157 18.06 1.13 11.58
N LYS A 158 17.37 1.83 10.67
CA LYS A 158 16.15 1.34 10.00
C LYS A 158 16.49 0.89 8.60
N TRP A 159 16.02 -0.29 8.22
CA TRP A 159 16.46 -0.96 7.01
C TRP A 159 15.30 -1.61 6.26
N SER A 160 15.49 -1.70 4.93
CA SER A 160 14.47 -2.14 3.97
C SER A 160 13.27 -1.19 3.93
N ILE A 161 13.57 0.12 3.87
CA ILE A 161 12.59 1.20 3.91
C ILE A 161 12.37 1.76 2.50
N ASN A 162 11.12 1.78 2.04
CA ASN A 162 10.77 2.46 0.80
C ASN A 162 10.88 3.98 0.99
N ARG A 163 11.63 4.63 0.11
CA ARG A 163 11.94 6.07 0.12
C ARG A 163 12.77 6.53 1.32
N ALA A 164 13.56 5.65 1.95
CA ALA A 164 14.42 6.08 3.05
C ALA A 164 15.40 7.18 2.63
N THR A 165 15.94 7.11 1.42
CA THR A 165 16.87 8.13 0.89
C THR A 165 16.14 9.30 0.25
N LEU A 166 15.15 9.05 -0.60
CA LEU A 166 14.47 10.07 -1.41
C LEU A 166 13.26 10.73 -0.73
N GLY A 167 12.70 10.14 0.32
CA GLY A 167 11.58 10.73 1.05
C GLY A 167 12.00 11.96 1.84
N ASP A 168 11.10 12.93 1.99
CA ASP A 168 11.33 14.20 2.70
C ASP A 168 11.18 14.07 4.21
N SER A 169 10.48 13.05 4.66
CA SER A 169 10.19 12.79 6.08
C SER A 169 10.13 11.30 6.38
N LEU A 170 10.21 10.97 7.66
CA LEU A 170 10.15 9.61 8.16
C LEU A 170 9.07 9.50 9.22
N SER A 171 8.16 8.53 9.08
CA SER A 171 7.37 8.00 10.17
C SER A 171 8.21 6.94 10.87
N LEU A 172 8.72 7.22 12.06
CA LEU A 172 9.67 6.39 12.79
C LEU A 172 9.02 5.80 14.04
N ILE A 173 9.27 4.51 14.33
CA ILE A 173 9.05 3.92 15.64
C ILE A 173 10.41 3.58 16.25
N ALA A 174 10.64 4.04 17.50
CA ALA A 174 11.87 3.81 18.25
C ALA A 174 11.59 3.57 19.74
N LYS A 175 12.53 2.92 20.44
CA LYS A 175 12.46 2.70 21.88
C LYS A 175 12.79 3.97 22.66
N THR A 176 11.86 4.39 23.52
CA THR A 176 12.07 5.50 24.49
C THR A 176 12.25 5.01 25.92
N SER A 177 11.97 3.75 26.20
CA SER A 177 12.15 3.12 27.51
C SER A 177 12.88 1.80 27.38
N ASN A 178 13.65 1.43 28.41
CA ASN A 178 14.28 0.11 28.54
C ASN A 178 13.33 -0.97 29.06
N ASP A 179 12.09 -0.60 29.38
CA ASP A 179 11.07 -1.55 29.81
C ASP A 179 10.73 -2.54 28.70
N ARG A 180 10.30 -3.72 29.09
CA ARG A 180 9.79 -4.71 28.13
C ARG A 180 8.30 -4.51 27.91
N GLY A 181 7.88 -4.54 26.64
CA GLY A 181 6.47 -4.54 26.29
C GLY A 181 6.04 -3.38 25.35
N PRO A 182 4.74 -3.29 25.06
CA PRO A 182 4.22 -2.40 24.02
C PRO A 182 4.44 -0.91 24.30
N ARG A 183 4.58 -0.52 25.57
CA ARG A 183 4.81 0.87 25.98
C ARG A 183 6.28 1.31 25.92
N SER A 184 7.20 0.45 25.54
CA SER A 184 8.59 0.83 25.31
C SER A 184 8.81 1.62 24.03
N LEU A 185 7.85 1.60 23.10
CA LEU A 185 7.95 2.17 21.76
C LEU A 185 7.17 3.50 21.67
N SER A 186 7.79 4.49 21.08
CA SER A 186 7.18 5.79 20.74
C SER A 186 7.22 6.06 19.24
N ALA A 187 6.28 6.87 18.76
CA ALA A 187 6.17 7.23 17.35
C ALA A 187 6.69 8.65 17.12
N PHE A 188 7.44 8.84 16.05
CA PHE A 188 8.00 10.13 15.69
C PHE A 188 7.73 10.44 14.21
N TRP A 189 7.53 11.73 13.92
CA TRP A 189 7.56 12.23 12.56
C TRP A 189 8.78 13.12 12.37
N LEU A 190 9.73 12.66 11.58
CA LEU A 190 11.00 13.34 11.36
C LEU A 190 10.97 14.07 10.01
N ASP A 191 11.16 15.36 10.03
CA ASP A 191 11.43 16.15 8.83
C ASP A 191 12.92 16.14 8.55
N LYS A 192 13.34 15.52 7.46
CA LYS A 192 14.77 15.39 7.12
C LYS A 192 15.48 16.73 6.91
N ARG A 193 14.75 17.78 6.54
CA ARG A 193 15.34 19.12 6.41
C ARG A 193 15.80 19.71 7.74
N HIS A 194 15.15 19.30 8.83
CA HIS A 194 15.44 19.76 10.19
C HIS A 194 16.30 18.76 10.96
N MET A 195 16.59 17.60 10.38
CA MET A 195 17.54 16.67 10.96
C MET A 195 18.94 17.20 10.70
N ALA A 196 19.72 17.35 11.77
CA ALA A 196 21.13 17.70 11.64
C ALA A 196 21.82 16.67 10.74
N SER A 197 22.58 17.14 9.77
CA SER A 197 23.46 16.28 8.94
C SER A 197 24.46 15.50 9.79
N LYS A 198 24.71 16.00 11.00
CA LYS A 198 25.55 15.34 12.01
C LYS A 198 24.74 14.29 12.75
N GLY A 199 25.18 13.03 12.64
CA GLY A 199 24.58 11.90 13.33
C GLY A 199 23.55 11.13 12.51
N THR A 200 23.22 11.53 11.27
CA THR A 200 22.39 10.74 10.35
C THR A 200 23.16 10.31 9.11
N TYR A 201 22.92 9.10 8.62
CA TYR A 201 23.53 8.59 7.39
C TYR A 201 22.58 7.70 6.63
N SER A 202 22.72 7.67 5.30
CA SER A 202 21.94 6.82 4.43
C SER A 202 22.60 5.46 4.28
N LEU A 203 21.80 4.39 4.26
CA LEU A 203 22.24 3.06 3.85
C LEU A 203 22.01 2.88 2.35
N ASN A 204 22.81 2.01 1.75
CA ASN A 204 22.74 1.76 0.32
C ASN A 204 21.37 1.24 -0.12
N ARG A 205 20.98 1.62 -1.33
CA ARG A 205 19.81 1.05 -2.00
C ARG A 205 19.99 -0.44 -2.22
N LEU A 206 18.92 -1.18 -2.03
CA LEU A 206 18.88 -2.63 -2.16
C LEU A 206 18.33 -3.02 -3.54
N PRO A 207 18.99 -3.93 -4.28
CA PRO A 207 18.43 -4.49 -5.49
C PRO A 207 17.24 -5.38 -5.16
N THR A 208 16.16 -5.28 -5.93
CA THR A 208 14.92 -6.03 -5.72
C THR A 208 14.55 -6.87 -6.95
N VAL A 209 13.83 -7.97 -6.73
CA VAL A 209 13.37 -8.86 -7.81
C VAL A 209 12.30 -8.19 -8.67
N GLY A 210 11.35 -7.50 -8.05
CA GLY A 210 10.30 -6.71 -8.68
C GLY A 210 10.30 -5.27 -8.18
N MET A 211 9.53 -4.40 -8.85
CA MET A 211 9.52 -2.95 -8.59
C MET A 211 10.93 -2.37 -8.51
N ARG A 212 11.79 -2.76 -9.44
CA ARG A 212 13.24 -2.51 -9.40
C ARG A 212 13.61 -1.03 -9.38
N GLY A 213 12.70 -0.14 -9.76
CA GLY A 213 12.87 1.31 -9.69
C GLY A 213 12.62 1.93 -8.31
N LEU A 214 12.23 1.19 -7.27
CA LEU A 214 12.01 1.75 -5.94
C LEU A 214 13.31 2.16 -5.25
N ASP A 215 13.22 3.17 -4.39
CA ASP A 215 14.25 3.48 -3.39
C ASP A 215 14.01 2.62 -2.13
N ILE A 216 14.34 1.33 -2.22
CA ILE A 216 14.41 0.48 -1.04
C ILE A 216 15.81 0.62 -0.45
N SER A 217 15.92 1.34 0.65
CA SER A 217 17.19 1.69 1.27
C SER A 217 17.08 1.68 2.79
N GLY A 218 17.84 2.45 3.50
CA GLY A 218 17.73 2.58 4.94
C GLY A 218 18.33 3.89 5.43
N ILE A 219 18.17 4.11 6.73
CA ILE A 219 18.69 5.28 7.43
C ILE A 219 19.27 4.86 8.77
N GLY A 220 20.47 5.37 9.10
CA GLY A 220 21.12 5.17 10.36
C GLY A 220 21.21 6.44 11.19
N PHE A 221 21.26 6.25 12.49
CA PHE A 221 21.36 7.28 13.51
C PHE A 221 22.55 6.98 14.42
N ASN A 222 23.42 7.94 14.63
CA ASN A 222 24.55 7.89 15.55
C ASN A 222 24.55 9.18 16.37
N ASN A 223 23.92 9.16 17.52
CA ASN A 223 23.66 10.30 18.38
C ASN A 223 22.94 11.45 17.61
N ALA A 224 21.99 11.09 16.75
CA ALA A 224 21.22 12.06 15.99
C ALA A 224 20.19 12.75 16.89
N GLU A 225 20.25 14.06 16.99
CA GLU A 225 19.33 14.84 17.82
C GLU A 225 18.07 15.21 17.04
N ILE A 226 16.90 15.02 17.67
CA ILE A 226 15.61 15.46 17.17
C ILE A 226 14.86 16.26 18.24
N HIS A 227 14.07 17.24 17.85
CA HIS A 227 13.27 18.04 18.78
C HIS A 227 12.11 17.21 19.38
N LYS A 228 11.68 17.52 20.61
CA LYS A 228 10.55 16.84 21.25
C LYS A 228 9.24 16.94 20.47
N ASP A 229 9.04 18.00 19.70
CA ASP A 229 7.86 18.19 18.85
C ASP A 229 7.75 17.15 17.71
N ALA A 230 8.80 16.35 17.47
CA ALA A 230 8.73 15.22 16.54
C ALA A 230 7.92 14.04 17.08
N LEU A 231 7.67 13.96 18.40
CA LEU A 231 6.86 12.91 19.02
C LEU A 231 5.41 13.03 18.56
N ILE A 232 4.84 11.94 18.06
CA ILE A 232 3.44 11.82 17.69
C ILE A 232 2.69 11.07 18.80
N GLY A 233 1.65 11.71 19.35
CA GLY A 233 0.96 11.21 20.54
C GLY A 233 1.81 11.39 21.79
N GLU A 234 1.77 10.39 22.66
CA GLU A 234 2.52 10.34 23.90
C GLU A 234 3.63 9.28 23.86
N GLU A 235 4.63 9.41 24.73
CA GLU A 235 5.62 8.36 24.93
C GLU A 235 4.94 7.03 25.26
N GLY A 236 5.41 5.95 24.65
CA GLY A 236 4.87 4.60 24.83
C GLY A 236 3.64 4.26 23.99
N GLN A 237 3.15 5.18 23.12
CA GLN A 237 2.03 4.92 22.21
C GLN A 237 2.46 4.45 20.83
N GLY A 238 3.76 4.31 20.56
CA GLY A 238 4.28 4.04 19.21
C GLY A 238 3.74 2.77 18.60
N LEU A 239 3.66 1.67 19.36
CA LEU A 239 3.12 0.41 18.82
C LEU A 239 1.64 0.53 18.48
N GLU A 240 0.83 1.14 19.37
CA GLU A 240 -0.62 1.31 19.13
C GLU A 240 -0.88 2.14 17.88
N LEU A 241 -0.24 3.30 17.75
CA LEU A 241 -0.37 4.20 16.60
C LEU A 241 0.13 3.53 15.32
N GLY A 242 1.26 2.85 15.38
CA GLY A 242 1.80 2.10 14.25
C GLY A 242 0.88 0.99 13.77
N LEU A 243 0.31 0.20 14.68
CA LEU A 243 -0.64 -0.85 14.32
C LEU A 243 -1.95 -0.30 13.74
N LYS A 244 -2.47 0.82 14.27
CA LYS A 244 -3.64 1.51 13.70
C LYS A 244 -3.35 2.00 12.28
N THR A 245 -2.17 2.59 12.06
CA THR A 245 -1.72 3.02 10.72
C THR A 245 -1.65 1.84 9.76
N LEU A 246 -1.02 0.74 10.17
CA LEU A 246 -0.92 -0.47 9.34
C LEU A 246 -2.28 -1.09 9.03
N GLN A 247 -3.29 -0.99 9.89
CA GLN A 247 -4.64 -1.45 9.57
C GLN A 247 -5.23 -0.67 8.39
N VAL A 248 -5.06 0.65 8.37
CA VAL A 248 -5.54 1.50 7.28
C VAL A 248 -4.80 1.20 5.99
N THR A 249 -3.46 1.15 6.02
CA THR A 249 -2.66 0.92 4.81
C THR A 249 -2.86 -0.47 4.22
N ARG A 250 -3.09 -1.51 5.04
CA ARG A 250 -3.45 -2.86 4.58
C ARG A 250 -4.70 -2.89 3.71
N ALA A 251 -5.71 -2.08 4.01
CA ALA A 251 -6.89 -1.97 3.17
C ALA A 251 -6.55 -1.41 1.78
N TYR A 252 -5.66 -0.42 1.71
CA TYR A 252 -5.20 0.16 0.44
C TYR A 252 -4.24 -0.74 -0.32
N CYS A 253 -3.46 -1.59 0.36
CA CYS A 253 -2.57 -2.55 -0.28
C CYS A 253 -3.27 -3.48 -1.26
N SER A 254 -4.57 -3.74 -1.08
CA SER A 254 -5.36 -4.52 -2.02
C SER A 254 -5.40 -3.94 -3.43
N SER A 255 -5.25 -2.61 -3.59
CA SER A 255 -5.19 -1.94 -4.88
C SER A 255 -4.01 -2.38 -5.75
N PHE A 256 -2.87 -2.75 -5.13
CA PHE A 256 -1.71 -3.30 -5.83
C PHE A 256 -2.06 -4.60 -6.53
N SER A 257 -2.70 -5.51 -5.80
CA SER A 257 -3.15 -6.78 -6.34
C SER A 257 -4.19 -6.59 -7.44
N LEU A 258 -5.20 -5.73 -7.21
CA LEU A 258 -6.23 -5.45 -8.22
C LEU A 258 -5.62 -4.91 -9.52
N GLY A 259 -4.71 -3.93 -9.44
CA GLY A 259 -4.07 -3.37 -10.62
C GLY A 259 -3.17 -4.37 -11.34
N ALA A 260 -2.39 -5.18 -10.61
CA ALA A 260 -1.61 -6.27 -11.20
C ALA A 260 -2.51 -7.31 -11.89
N GLY A 261 -3.61 -7.69 -11.23
CA GLY A 261 -4.61 -8.61 -11.79
C GLY A 261 -5.26 -8.07 -13.06
N ASP A 262 -5.67 -6.78 -13.07
CA ASP A 262 -6.19 -6.09 -14.25
C ASP A 262 -5.23 -6.23 -15.44
N THR A 263 -3.95 -5.95 -15.22
CA THR A 263 -2.91 -5.98 -16.25
C THR A 263 -2.66 -7.40 -16.77
N MET A 264 -2.48 -8.36 -15.86
CA MET A 264 -2.21 -9.74 -16.26
C MET A 264 -3.39 -10.37 -17.00
N LEU A 265 -4.62 -10.14 -16.53
CA LEU A 265 -5.82 -10.66 -17.18
C LEU A 265 -6.05 -10.02 -18.55
N ARG A 266 -5.87 -8.69 -18.65
CA ARG A 266 -5.99 -7.96 -19.90
C ARG A 266 -5.00 -8.50 -20.95
N ILE A 267 -3.72 -8.61 -20.63
CA ILE A 267 -2.69 -9.11 -21.54
C ILE A 267 -2.99 -10.53 -21.98
N ALA A 268 -3.40 -11.43 -21.07
CA ALA A 268 -3.75 -12.80 -21.43
C ALA A 268 -4.99 -12.89 -22.32
N THR A 269 -5.98 -12.02 -22.11
CA THR A 269 -7.20 -11.94 -22.92
C THR A 269 -6.90 -11.42 -24.33
N GLU A 270 -6.16 -10.31 -24.45
CA GLU A 270 -5.72 -9.73 -25.73
C GLU A 270 -4.91 -10.76 -26.53
N PHE A 271 -3.96 -11.44 -25.86
CA PHE A 271 -3.21 -12.52 -26.47
C PHE A 271 -4.10 -13.64 -27.01
N ALA A 272 -5.08 -14.10 -26.25
CA ALA A 272 -5.97 -15.16 -26.67
C ALA A 272 -6.86 -14.77 -27.86
N ILE A 273 -7.22 -13.49 -27.97
CA ILE A 273 -7.99 -12.93 -29.09
C ILE A 273 -7.13 -12.81 -30.36
N GLU A 274 -5.87 -12.42 -30.22
CA GLU A 274 -4.98 -12.16 -31.37
C GLU A 274 -4.30 -13.43 -31.88
N ARG A 275 -3.86 -14.32 -30.99
CA ARG A 275 -3.06 -15.49 -31.32
C ARG A 275 -3.86 -16.57 -32.04
N GLU A 276 -3.27 -17.07 -33.13
CA GLU A 276 -3.80 -18.25 -33.85
C GLU A 276 -2.93 -19.48 -33.61
N LEU A 277 -3.59 -20.60 -33.33
CA LEU A 277 -3.03 -21.95 -33.24
C LEU A 277 -3.98 -22.91 -33.95
N TYR A 278 -3.43 -23.82 -34.75
CA TYR A 278 -4.22 -24.81 -35.50
C TYR A 278 -5.34 -24.17 -36.35
N ASN A 279 -5.06 -23.03 -36.99
CA ASN A 279 -5.99 -22.25 -37.80
C ASN A 279 -7.23 -21.71 -37.01
N LYS A 280 -7.12 -21.54 -35.72
CA LYS A 280 -8.18 -21.00 -34.84
C LYS A 280 -7.58 -19.99 -33.86
N LYS A 281 -8.35 -18.99 -33.51
CA LYS A 281 -7.99 -18.09 -32.41
C LYS A 281 -7.91 -18.87 -31.09
N VAL A 282 -6.90 -18.59 -30.28
CA VAL A 282 -6.71 -19.24 -28.97
C VAL A 282 -7.94 -19.07 -28.07
N ILE A 283 -8.62 -17.93 -28.12
CA ILE A 283 -9.88 -17.68 -27.40
C ILE A 283 -11.01 -18.65 -27.79
N SER A 284 -10.96 -19.26 -29.00
CA SER A 284 -11.97 -20.23 -29.42
C SER A 284 -11.85 -21.60 -28.74
N ILE A 285 -10.71 -21.86 -28.08
CA ILE A 285 -10.44 -23.10 -27.35
C ILE A 285 -11.27 -23.09 -26.04
N PRO A 286 -12.17 -24.07 -25.81
CA PRO A 286 -13.04 -24.07 -24.63
C PRO A 286 -12.30 -23.94 -23.30
N LEU A 287 -11.20 -24.69 -23.14
CA LEU A 287 -10.37 -24.64 -21.92
C LEU A 287 -9.80 -23.24 -21.66
N VAL A 288 -9.37 -22.52 -22.71
CA VAL A 288 -8.82 -21.15 -22.56
C VAL A 288 -9.91 -20.19 -22.12
N ARG A 289 -11.13 -20.31 -22.65
CA ARG A 289 -12.27 -19.49 -22.20
C ARG A 289 -12.61 -19.74 -20.74
N GLU A 290 -12.63 -21.02 -20.33
CA GLU A 290 -12.85 -21.39 -18.93
C GLU A 290 -11.77 -20.81 -18.01
N GLN A 291 -10.50 -20.90 -18.39
CA GLN A 291 -9.38 -20.33 -17.65
C GLN A 291 -9.51 -18.81 -17.51
N LEU A 292 -9.79 -18.08 -18.57
CA LEU A 292 -9.96 -16.63 -18.53
C LEU A 292 -11.20 -16.23 -17.71
N ALA A 293 -12.30 -16.95 -17.82
CA ALA A 293 -13.49 -16.72 -17.00
C ALA A 293 -13.23 -16.97 -15.51
N THR A 294 -12.49 -18.03 -15.17
CA THR A 294 -12.08 -18.32 -13.80
C THR A 294 -11.14 -17.24 -13.26
N ALA A 295 -10.16 -16.80 -14.04
CA ALA A 295 -9.27 -15.71 -13.66
C ALA A 295 -10.04 -14.39 -13.42
N TYR A 296 -11.03 -14.10 -14.27
CA TYR A 296 -11.92 -12.95 -14.07
C TYR A 296 -12.76 -13.07 -12.80
N ALA A 297 -13.28 -14.25 -12.49
CA ALA A 297 -14.02 -14.50 -11.25
C ALA A 297 -13.16 -14.27 -9.99
N TYR A 298 -11.89 -14.68 -10.00
CA TYR A 298 -10.93 -14.34 -8.93
C TYR A 298 -10.73 -12.82 -8.80
N LEU A 299 -10.60 -12.10 -9.91
CA LEU A 299 -10.44 -10.65 -9.88
C LEU A 299 -11.68 -9.96 -9.31
N LEU A 300 -12.89 -10.40 -9.68
CA LEU A 300 -14.14 -9.86 -9.13
C LEU A 300 -14.26 -10.12 -7.63
N ALA A 301 -13.92 -11.33 -7.18
CA ALA A 301 -13.93 -11.67 -5.75
C ALA A 301 -12.94 -10.78 -4.97
N ALA A 302 -11.72 -10.59 -5.53
CA ALA A 302 -10.71 -9.69 -4.97
C ALA A 302 -11.21 -8.24 -4.90
N GLU A 303 -11.88 -7.74 -5.94
CA GLU A 303 -12.44 -6.38 -6.01
C GLU A 303 -13.53 -6.17 -4.95
N VAL A 304 -14.52 -7.08 -4.88
CA VAL A 304 -15.60 -6.98 -3.89
C VAL A 304 -15.06 -6.97 -2.48
N LEU A 305 -14.10 -7.87 -2.18
CA LEU A 305 -13.48 -7.93 -0.86
C LEU A 305 -12.70 -6.65 -0.52
N SER A 306 -11.97 -6.09 -1.49
CA SER A 306 -11.22 -4.85 -1.33
C SER A 306 -12.14 -3.66 -1.08
N LEU A 307 -13.25 -3.56 -1.84
CA LEU A 307 -14.23 -2.49 -1.72
C LEU A 307 -14.94 -2.53 -0.36
N VAL A 308 -15.40 -3.70 0.05
CA VAL A 308 -16.03 -3.91 1.36
C VAL A 308 -15.04 -3.60 2.49
N GLY A 309 -13.78 -4.03 2.33
CA GLY A 309 -12.71 -3.71 3.28
C GLY A 309 -12.47 -2.19 3.40
N ALA A 310 -12.39 -1.47 2.29
CA ALA A 310 -12.20 -0.01 2.30
C ALA A 310 -13.39 0.71 2.97
N ARG A 311 -14.62 0.28 2.71
CA ARG A 311 -15.82 0.80 3.38
C ARG A 311 -15.83 0.50 4.88
N GLY A 312 -15.29 -0.64 5.29
CA GLY A 312 -15.19 -1.04 6.68
C GLY A 312 -14.45 -0.04 7.57
N LEU A 313 -13.54 0.76 7.00
CA LEU A 313 -12.89 1.89 7.70
C LEU A 313 -13.89 2.90 8.27
N HIS A 314 -15.00 3.15 7.56
CA HIS A 314 -16.00 4.14 7.95
C HIS A 314 -17.17 3.52 8.71
N VAL A 315 -17.59 2.30 8.33
CA VAL A 315 -18.82 1.68 8.80
C VAL A 315 -18.60 0.77 10.01
N CYS A 316 -17.44 0.08 10.04
CA CYS A 316 -17.13 -0.95 11.04
C CYS A 316 -15.77 -0.73 11.71
N ILE A 317 -15.44 0.52 12.06
CA ILE A 317 -14.12 0.88 12.59
C ILE A 317 -13.72 0.03 13.81
N ASN A 318 -14.67 -0.28 14.69
CA ASN A 318 -14.44 -1.11 15.90
C ASN A 318 -14.14 -2.59 15.58
N GLN A 319 -14.37 -3.06 14.36
CA GLN A 319 -14.09 -4.41 13.88
C GLN A 319 -12.97 -4.42 12.83
N PHE A 320 -12.43 -3.27 12.51
CA PHE A 320 -11.51 -3.12 11.38
C PHE A 320 -10.20 -3.89 11.58
N SER A 321 -9.79 -4.11 12.82
CA SER A 321 -8.66 -4.99 13.16
C SER A 321 -8.84 -6.45 12.70
N THR A 322 -10.08 -6.88 12.46
CA THR A 322 -10.40 -8.19 11.87
C THR A 322 -10.51 -8.10 10.34
N TRP A 323 -11.11 -7.05 9.82
CA TRP A 323 -11.36 -6.89 8.37
C TRP A 323 -10.08 -6.64 7.57
N SER A 324 -9.22 -5.74 8.08
CA SER A 324 -7.99 -5.36 7.42
C SER A 324 -7.05 -6.55 7.12
N PRO A 325 -6.74 -7.46 8.07
CA PRO A 325 -5.93 -8.64 7.77
C PRO A 325 -6.63 -9.64 6.85
N ILE A 326 -7.96 -9.77 6.86
CA ILE A 326 -8.69 -10.62 5.91
C ILE A 326 -8.44 -10.15 4.47
N VAL A 327 -8.61 -8.85 4.21
CA VAL A 327 -8.35 -8.25 2.90
C VAL A 327 -6.89 -8.47 2.49
N LYS A 328 -5.96 -8.23 3.42
CA LYS A 328 -4.52 -8.34 3.18
C LYS A 328 -4.06 -9.76 2.85
N VAL A 329 -4.74 -10.79 3.34
CA VAL A 329 -4.44 -12.20 3.04
C VAL A 329 -5.11 -12.64 1.75
N LEU A 330 -6.43 -12.48 1.65
CA LEU A 330 -7.21 -13.12 0.57
C LEU A 330 -7.06 -12.42 -0.79
N VAL A 331 -6.92 -11.08 -0.81
CA VAL A 331 -6.85 -10.38 -2.10
C VAL A 331 -5.58 -10.71 -2.88
N PRO A 332 -4.37 -10.69 -2.28
CA PRO A 332 -3.18 -11.18 -2.98
C PRO A 332 -3.28 -12.63 -3.42
N GLU A 333 -3.83 -13.53 -2.59
CA GLU A 333 -3.99 -14.96 -2.90
C GLU A 333 -4.88 -15.19 -4.12
N TYR A 334 -5.99 -14.45 -4.24
CA TYR A 334 -6.85 -14.51 -5.42
C TYR A 334 -6.10 -14.03 -6.68
N VAL A 335 -5.31 -12.99 -6.58
CA VAL A 335 -4.54 -12.48 -7.72
C VAL A 335 -3.34 -13.38 -8.05
N GLU A 336 -2.72 -14.04 -7.09
CA GLU A 336 -1.71 -15.08 -7.33
C GLU A 336 -2.32 -16.27 -8.10
N SER A 337 -3.54 -16.67 -7.74
CA SER A 337 -4.29 -17.71 -8.47
C SER A 337 -4.60 -17.28 -9.90
N LEU A 338 -5.06 -16.04 -10.09
CA LEU A 338 -5.28 -15.43 -11.40
C LEU A 338 -3.98 -15.41 -12.22
N ALA A 339 -2.87 -15.00 -11.63
CA ALA A 339 -1.57 -14.92 -12.29
C ALA A 339 -1.10 -16.28 -12.81
N LYS A 340 -1.27 -17.34 -12.02
CA LYS A 340 -0.98 -18.72 -12.41
C LYS A 340 -1.83 -19.18 -13.60
N ILE A 341 -3.11 -18.85 -13.62
CA ILE A 341 -4.02 -19.21 -14.71
C ILE A 341 -3.66 -18.44 -15.99
N THR A 342 -3.49 -17.14 -15.89
CA THR A 342 -3.20 -16.29 -17.04
C THR A 342 -1.82 -16.54 -17.63
N SER A 343 -0.82 -16.91 -16.82
CA SER A 343 0.50 -17.34 -17.31
C SER A 343 0.40 -18.61 -18.15
N SER A 344 -0.49 -19.55 -17.79
CA SER A 344 -0.71 -20.77 -18.60
C SER A 344 -1.35 -20.47 -19.95
N VAL A 345 -2.22 -19.47 -20.05
CA VAL A 345 -2.81 -19.01 -21.33
C VAL A 345 -1.73 -18.42 -22.25
N LEU A 346 -0.80 -17.63 -21.71
CA LEU A 346 0.31 -17.04 -22.46
C LEU A 346 1.35 -18.08 -22.88
N GLY A 347 1.44 -19.22 -22.19
CA GLY A 347 2.50 -20.20 -22.40
C GLY A 347 3.87 -19.56 -22.14
N SER A 348 4.91 -20.00 -22.84
CA SER A 348 6.30 -19.51 -22.65
C SER A 348 6.48 -17.99 -22.73
N ARG A 349 5.54 -17.26 -23.32
CA ARG A 349 5.61 -15.81 -23.48
C ARG A 349 5.53 -15.03 -22.16
N PHE A 350 4.88 -15.59 -21.12
CA PHE A 350 4.84 -14.95 -19.82
C PHE A 350 6.24 -14.81 -19.18
N PHE A 351 7.17 -15.69 -19.59
CA PHE A 351 8.51 -15.78 -19.02
C PHE A 351 9.54 -14.90 -19.75
N LEU A 352 9.18 -14.35 -20.90
CA LEU A 352 10.08 -13.54 -21.73
C LEU A 352 10.02 -12.07 -21.32
N ARG A 353 11.19 -11.43 -21.17
CA ARG A 353 11.31 -10.05 -20.67
C ARG A 353 10.79 -8.99 -21.64
N ASN A 354 10.83 -9.25 -22.95
CA ASN A 354 10.52 -8.29 -24.01
C ASN A 354 9.63 -8.89 -25.11
N ALA A 355 8.77 -9.81 -24.73
CA ALA A 355 7.82 -10.44 -25.64
C ALA A 355 6.51 -9.64 -25.75
N TYR A 356 5.41 -10.33 -25.90
CA TYR A 356 4.07 -9.77 -26.01
C TYR A 356 3.80 -8.70 -24.94
N ALA A 357 3.19 -7.58 -25.35
CA ALA A 357 2.92 -6.41 -24.50
C ALA A 357 4.20 -5.87 -23.80
N ASP A 358 5.30 -5.76 -24.55
CA ASP A 358 6.61 -5.29 -24.07
C ASP A 358 7.19 -6.09 -22.89
N GLY A 359 6.61 -7.24 -22.56
CA GLY A 359 6.95 -8.01 -21.39
C GLY A 359 6.28 -7.52 -20.09
N MET A 360 5.26 -6.69 -20.18
CA MET A 360 4.57 -6.13 -19.00
C MET A 360 3.92 -7.20 -18.11
N PHE A 361 3.52 -8.35 -18.66
CA PHE A 361 3.00 -9.45 -17.87
C PHE A 361 4.00 -9.93 -16.82
N GLN A 362 5.25 -10.24 -17.23
CA GLN A 362 6.26 -10.72 -16.29
C GLN A 362 6.65 -9.66 -15.26
N LYS A 363 6.62 -8.36 -15.63
CA LYS A 363 6.84 -7.28 -14.67
C LYS A 363 5.73 -7.24 -13.63
N ALA A 364 4.46 -7.19 -14.05
CA ALA A 364 3.32 -7.19 -13.14
C ALA A 364 3.33 -8.42 -12.21
N PHE A 365 3.69 -9.60 -12.73
CA PHE A 365 3.82 -10.84 -11.98
C PHE A 365 4.93 -10.74 -10.91
N ARG A 366 6.14 -10.31 -11.28
CA ARG A 366 7.27 -10.15 -10.33
C ARG A 366 6.99 -9.08 -9.27
N ASP A 367 6.45 -7.96 -9.70
CA ASP A 367 6.14 -6.83 -8.81
C ASP A 367 5.08 -7.21 -7.78
N HIS A 368 4.14 -8.08 -8.14
CA HIS A 368 3.08 -8.54 -7.25
C HIS A 368 3.59 -9.45 -6.12
N LEU A 369 4.71 -10.17 -6.30
CA LEU A 369 5.21 -11.14 -5.31
C LEU A 369 5.43 -10.56 -3.91
N ILE A 370 5.71 -9.27 -3.80
CA ILE A 370 5.93 -8.62 -2.50
C ILE A 370 4.64 -8.21 -1.80
N VAL A 371 3.49 -8.19 -2.51
CA VAL A 371 2.24 -7.65 -1.94
C VAL A 371 1.73 -8.50 -0.78
N SER A 372 1.95 -9.80 -0.77
CA SER A 372 1.62 -10.69 0.36
C SER A 372 2.58 -10.57 1.55
N VAL A 373 3.66 -9.76 1.44
CA VAL A 373 4.73 -9.66 2.45
C VAL A 373 4.76 -8.31 3.16
N PHE A 374 4.74 -7.17 2.43
CA PHE A 374 4.86 -5.86 3.05
C PHE A 374 3.61 -5.47 3.88
N ASP A 375 3.72 -4.49 4.78
CA ASP A 375 2.65 -4.02 5.70
C ASP A 375 2.09 -5.11 6.61
N GLY A 376 2.89 -6.11 6.89
CA GLY A 376 2.51 -7.34 7.60
C GLY A 376 2.24 -8.48 6.63
N SER A 377 3.10 -9.50 6.69
CA SER A 377 2.96 -10.69 5.84
C SER A 377 1.66 -11.43 6.10
N SER A 378 1.25 -12.27 5.13
CA SER A 378 0.07 -13.15 5.30
C SER A 378 0.13 -13.95 6.59
N THR A 379 1.32 -14.46 6.99
CA THR A 379 1.51 -15.17 8.26
C THR A 379 1.18 -14.30 9.47
N VAL A 380 1.69 -13.07 9.53
CA VAL A 380 1.42 -12.11 10.62
C VAL A 380 -0.07 -11.73 10.66
N CYS A 381 -0.69 -11.55 9.50
CA CYS A 381 -2.11 -11.26 9.41
C CYS A 381 -2.98 -12.43 9.90
N LEU A 382 -2.63 -13.67 9.55
CA LEU A 382 -3.33 -14.88 10.00
C LEU A 382 -3.17 -15.10 11.51
N ASP A 383 -1.98 -14.85 12.06
CA ASP A 383 -1.76 -14.93 13.51
C ASP A 383 -2.60 -13.88 14.26
N SER A 384 -2.61 -12.63 13.78
CA SER A 384 -3.46 -11.57 14.30
C SER A 384 -4.94 -11.94 14.26
N LEU A 385 -5.43 -12.52 13.14
CA LEU A 385 -6.80 -12.99 13.01
C LEU A 385 -7.13 -14.11 14.00
N SER A 386 -6.24 -15.07 14.20
CA SER A 386 -6.38 -16.13 15.19
C SER A 386 -6.62 -15.57 16.60
N PHE A 387 -5.85 -14.56 16.97
CA PHE A 387 -6.00 -13.87 18.25
C PHE A 387 -7.34 -13.13 18.39
N GLN A 388 -7.75 -12.40 17.34
CA GLN A 388 -9.01 -11.65 17.27
C GLN A 388 -10.22 -12.59 17.38
N LEU A 389 -10.22 -13.70 16.64
CA LEU A 389 -11.30 -14.69 16.65
C LEU A 389 -11.45 -15.38 18.03
N LYS A 390 -10.34 -15.72 18.68
CA LYS A 390 -10.35 -16.27 20.03
C LYS A 390 -10.96 -15.29 21.04
N SER A 391 -10.61 -14.00 20.92
CA SER A 391 -11.14 -12.94 21.76
C SER A 391 -12.63 -12.71 21.53
N ALA A 392 -13.07 -12.67 20.26
CA ALA A 392 -14.47 -12.52 19.88
C ALA A 392 -15.34 -13.66 20.37
N ASN A 393 -14.86 -14.91 20.31
CA ASN A 393 -15.59 -16.07 20.83
C ASN A 393 -15.75 -16.02 22.36
N LYS A 394 -14.74 -15.59 23.11
CA LYS A 394 -14.84 -15.37 24.56
C LYS A 394 -15.86 -14.27 24.91
N GLY A 395 -15.96 -13.23 24.09
CA GLY A 395 -16.94 -12.15 24.25
C GLY A 395 -18.38 -12.59 23.94
N ARG A 396 -18.58 -13.43 22.89
CA ARG A 396 -19.90 -13.95 22.51
C ARG A 396 -20.52 -14.84 23.58
N SER A 397 -19.74 -15.64 24.27
CA SER A 397 -20.24 -16.48 25.38
C SER A 397 -20.75 -15.68 26.57
N LYS A 398 -20.40 -14.38 26.69
CA LYS A 398 -20.82 -13.47 27.77
C LYS A 398 -21.93 -12.48 27.38
N LYS A 399 -22.19 -12.29 26.08
CA LYS A 399 -23.15 -11.29 25.54
C LYS A 399 -23.99 -11.88 24.40
N ALA A 400 -24.51 -13.08 24.57
CA ALA A 400 -25.39 -13.70 23.56
C ALA A 400 -26.75 -12.99 23.41
N ASP A 401 -27.05 -11.98 24.21
CA ASP A 401 -28.31 -11.24 24.21
C ASP A 401 -28.08 -9.79 23.75
N HIS A 402 -28.82 -9.38 22.72
CA HIS A 402 -29.09 -8.00 22.30
C HIS A 402 -28.13 -7.32 21.30
N LEU A 403 -27.77 -8.00 20.23
CA LEU A 403 -27.49 -7.26 18.99
C LEU A 403 -28.83 -6.84 18.38
N ASN A 404 -29.11 -5.55 18.39
CA ASN A 404 -30.25 -4.98 17.69
C ASN A 404 -30.15 -5.34 16.19
N GLN A 405 -30.97 -6.30 15.74
CA GLN A 405 -30.94 -6.81 14.37
C GLN A 405 -31.16 -5.71 13.32
N ALA A 406 -31.89 -4.64 13.69
CA ALA A 406 -32.12 -3.49 12.81
C ALA A 406 -30.83 -2.69 12.57
N GLU A 407 -30.04 -2.46 13.62
CA GLU A 407 -28.77 -1.75 13.53
C GLU A 407 -27.71 -2.57 12.76
N ALA A 408 -27.66 -3.87 12.99
CA ALA A 408 -26.80 -4.78 12.23
C ALA A 408 -27.19 -4.81 10.73
N LYS A 409 -28.51 -4.85 10.42
CA LYS A 409 -29.02 -4.76 9.03
C LYS A 409 -28.72 -3.40 8.38
N ALA A 410 -28.83 -2.30 9.11
CA ALA A 410 -28.52 -0.96 8.59
C ALA A 410 -27.04 -0.83 8.24
N ARG A 411 -26.14 -1.26 9.14
CA ARG A 411 -24.69 -1.29 8.87
C ARG A 411 -24.34 -2.23 7.70
N TYR A 412 -24.97 -3.39 7.62
CA TYR A 412 -24.78 -4.34 6.53
C TYR A 412 -25.12 -3.73 5.16
N ARG A 413 -26.25 -2.97 5.08
CA ARG A 413 -26.65 -2.27 3.85
C ARG A 413 -25.70 -1.15 3.43
N GLN A 414 -24.91 -0.58 4.35
CA GLN A 414 -23.91 0.44 4.02
C GLN A 414 -22.61 -0.16 3.45
N LEU A 415 -22.40 -1.47 3.61
CA LEU A 415 -21.22 -2.18 3.08
C LEU A 415 -21.40 -2.60 1.62
N TYR A 416 -22.63 -2.68 1.14
CA TYR A 416 -23.02 -3.04 -0.23
C TYR A 416 -23.72 -1.86 -0.94
#